data_307c1ab314c08743bcf04475fd4f5dc4
#
_entry.id   307c1ab314c08743bcf04475fd4f5dc4
#
_cell.length_a   1.000
_cell.length_b   1.000
_cell.length_c   1.000
_cell.angle_alpha   90.00
_cell.angle_beta   90.00
_cell.angle_gamma   90.00
#
_symmetry.space_group_name_H-M   'P 1'
#
loop_
_entity.id
_entity.type
_entity.pdbx_description
1 polymer ?
#
loop_
_entity_poly.entity_id
_entity_poly.type
_entity_poly.pdbx_seq_one_letter_code
_entity_poly.pdbx_strand_id
1 'polypeptide(L)'
;RVYEHVPFYRNKMQQLGITPNDIHGVEDLHLLPFTEKKDLRNNYPFGLFAVPQSEIVRIHASSGTTGKPSVAGYTSGDIDRWAELMARAMYCANVGKNDIVQVAYGYGLFTGGLGAHYGAERVGASVIPMSGGNTVRQLMLMEDFGSTALCCTPSYALNLADAMEREGITLDRIRLKSGIFGAEPWTEDMRRRIEEKMGIDALNVYGLSEVMGPGVAMECMAKNGMHIWEDHFLPEVIGPDGQSLPYGEQGDLTFTTLTKHGMPLIRYRTHDLCTLTDEPCPCGRT
;
A
#
# COMPACT_ATOMS: atom_id res chain seq x y z
N ARG A 1 0.56 -12.33 20.99
CA ARG A 1 -0.79 -12.21 20.41
C ARG A 1 -1.06 -13.29 19.36
N VAL A 2 -0.31 -13.34 18.23
CA VAL A 2 -0.58 -14.32 17.16
C VAL A 2 -0.47 -15.77 17.64
N TYR A 3 0.47 -16.08 18.51
CA TYR A 3 0.62 -17.40 19.12
C TYR A 3 -0.60 -17.78 19.98
N GLU A 4 -1.18 -16.83 20.67
CA GLU A 4 -2.33 -17.04 21.56
C GLU A 4 -3.66 -17.14 20.80
N HIS A 5 -3.84 -16.30 19.79
CA HIS A 5 -5.16 -16.09 19.17
C HIS A 5 -5.29 -16.68 17.78
N VAL A 6 -4.17 -17.00 17.08
CA VAL A 6 -4.19 -17.51 15.71
C VAL A 6 -3.64 -18.94 15.66
N PRO A 7 -4.52 -19.96 15.60
CA PRO A 7 -4.09 -21.38 15.60
C PRO A 7 -3.06 -21.70 14.52
N PHE A 8 -3.16 -21.07 13.35
CA PHE A 8 -2.21 -21.22 12.26
C PHE A 8 -0.77 -20.91 12.69
N TYR A 9 -0.52 -19.76 13.32
CA TYR A 9 0.82 -19.38 13.78
C TYR A 9 1.28 -20.25 14.93
N ARG A 10 0.39 -20.53 15.89
CA ARG A 10 0.73 -21.41 17.01
C ARG A 10 1.20 -22.78 16.51
N ASN A 11 0.46 -23.41 15.60
CA ASN A 11 0.81 -24.71 15.04
C ASN A 11 2.16 -24.68 14.29
N LYS A 12 2.39 -23.65 13.45
CA LYS A 12 3.68 -23.51 12.75
C LYS A 12 4.85 -23.33 13.72
N MET A 13 4.71 -22.48 14.73
CA MET A 13 5.76 -22.26 15.73
C MET A 13 6.03 -23.52 16.55
N GLN A 14 4.99 -24.25 16.98
CA GLN A 14 5.14 -25.52 17.69
C GLN A 14 5.85 -26.60 16.82
N GLN A 15 5.56 -26.67 15.54
CA GLN A 15 6.27 -27.59 14.60
C GLN A 15 7.76 -27.27 14.50
N LEU A 16 8.15 -26.00 14.66
CA LEU A 16 9.55 -25.54 14.69
C LEU A 16 10.18 -25.63 16.09
N GLY A 17 9.41 -26.04 17.11
CA GLY A 17 9.88 -26.06 18.50
C GLY A 17 10.06 -24.68 19.11
N ILE A 18 9.38 -23.64 18.59
CA ILE A 18 9.54 -22.25 18.98
C ILE A 18 8.32 -21.79 19.78
N THR A 19 8.58 -20.99 20.79
CA THR A 19 7.58 -20.29 21.62
C THR A 19 7.81 -18.78 21.57
N PRO A 20 6.87 -17.94 22.01
CA PRO A 20 7.11 -16.50 22.14
C PRO A 20 8.32 -16.12 23.00
N ASN A 21 8.72 -16.99 23.93
CA ASN A 21 9.85 -16.74 24.84
C ASN A 21 11.22 -16.88 24.14
N ASP A 22 11.25 -17.45 22.96
CA ASP A 22 12.47 -17.62 22.17
C ASP A 22 12.76 -16.39 21.26
N ILE A 23 11.84 -15.42 21.24
CA ILE A 23 11.94 -14.20 20.43
C ILE A 23 12.18 -13.00 21.34
N HIS A 24 13.37 -12.45 21.31
CA HIS A 24 13.81 -11.35 22.18
C HIS A 24 13.97 -10.03 21.41
N GLY A 25 14.19 -10.09 20.09
CA GLY A 25 14.41 -8.92 19.24
C GLY A 25 14.22 -9.21 17.77
N VAL A 26 14.53 -8.22 16.96
CA VAL A 26 14.45 -8.33 15.48
C VAL A 26 15.46 -9.32 14.91
N GLU A 27 16.56 -9.54 15.60
CA GLU A 27 17.61 -10.53 15.29
C GLU A 27 17.08 -11.97 15.29
N ASP A 28 16.04 -12.25 16.08
CA ASP A 28 15.42 -13.58 16.19
C ASP A 28 14.31 -13.80 15.14
N LEU A 29 14.04 -12.80 14.29
CA LEU A 29 12.97 -12.87 13.29
C LEU A 29 13.13 -14.07 12.37
N HIS A 30 14.37 -14.44 12.05
CA HIS A 30 14.71 -15.58 11.20
C HIS A 30 14.21 -16.93 11.75
N LEU A 31 13.95 -17.04 13.06
CA LEU A 31 13.39 -18.23 13.70
C LEU A 31 11.89 -18.39 13.38
N LEU A 32 11.19 -17.29 13.10
CA LEU A 32 9.75 -17.30 12.85
C LEU A 32 9.38 -17.87 11.48
N PRO A 33 8.26 -18.59 11.37
CA PRO A 33 7.84 -19.19 10.12
C PRO A 33 7.38 -18.15 9.10
N PHE A 34 7.62 -18.41 7.82
CA PHE A 34 7.02 -17.62 6.75
C PHE A 34 5.52 -17.81 6.65
N THR A 35 4.85 -16.75 6.21
CA THR A 35 3.45 -16.76 5.78
C THR A 35 3.40 -16.52 4.28
N GLU A 36 2.57 -17.27 3.56
CA GLU A 36 2.41 -17.15 2.12
C GLU A 36 0.94 -16.94 1.74
N LYS A 37 0.69 -16.50 0.53
CA LYS A 37 -0.67 -16.28 0.01
C LYS A 37 -1.55 -17.54 0.08
N LYS A 38 -0.97 -18.72 -0.07
CA LYS A 38 -1.68 -20.00 0.11
C LYS A 38 -2.18 -20.18 1.54
N ASP A 39 -1.43 -19.69 2.54
CA ASP A 39 -1.81 -19.80 3.94
C ASP A 39 -3.05 -18.95 4.25
N LEU A 40 -3.14 -17.75 3.66
CA LEU A 40 -4.33 -16.89 3.77
C LEU A 40 -5.57 -17.59 3.19
N ARG A 41 -5.42 -18.23 2.02
CA ARG A 41 -6.51 -18.97 1.37
C ARG A 41 -6.95 -20.21 2.16
N ASN A 42 -6.00 -20.94 2.73
CA ASN A 42 -6.26 -22.13 3.54
C ASN A 42 -6.97 -21.79 4.86
N ASN A 43 -6.79 -20.58 5.36
CA ASN A 43 -7.44 -20.05 6.58
C ASN A 43 -8.63 -19.13 6.29
N TYR A 44 -9.15 -19.17 5.05
CA TYR A 44 -10.34 -18.38 4.64
C TYR A 44 -11.59 -18.79 5.44
N PRO A 45 -12.46 -17.86 5.85
CA PRO A 45 -12.30 -16.42 5.65
C PRO A 45 -11.59 -15.70 6.80
N PHE A 46 -11.64 -16.18 8.05
CA PHE A 46 -11.25 -15.42 9.23
C PHE A 46 -10.22 -16.14 10.12
N GLY A 47 -9.64 -17.24 9.65
CA GLY A 47 -8.74 -18.07 10.44
C GLY A 47 -7.41 -17.40 10.83
N LEU A 48 -7.07 -16.24 10.24
CA LEU A 48 -5.90 -15.44 10.59
C LEU A 48 -6.23 -14.20 11.45
N PHE A 49 -7.49 -14.01 11.84
CA PHE A 49 -7.83 -12.90 12.71
C PHE A 49 -7.31 -13.16 14.13
N ALA A 50 -6.63 -12.16 14.68
CA ALA A 50 -6.02 -12.21 16.02
C ALA A 50 -6.87 -11.50 17.10
N VAL A 51 -8.10 -11.16 16.77
CA VAL A 51 -9.11 -10.54 17.65
C VAL A 51 -10.47 -11.18 17.38
N PRO A 52 -11.43 -11.10 18.31
CA PRO A 52 -12.81 -11.48 18.06
C PRO A 52 -13.41 -10.70 16.89
N GLN A 53 -14.31 -11.32 16.14
CA GLN A 53 -14.96 -10.67 15.00
C GLN A 53 -15.74 -9.40 15.36
N SER A 54 -16.19 -9.27 16.61
CA SER A 54 -16.84 -8.07 17.14
C SER A 54 -15.93 -6.83 17.19
N GLU A 55 -14.61 -7.03 17.15
CA GLU A 55 -13.61 -5.94 17.07
C GLU A 55 -13.23 -5.57 15.63
N ILE A 56 -13.63 -6.38 14.64
CA ILE A 56 -13.38 -6.11 13.23
C ILE A 56 -14.46 -5.16 12.70
N VAL A 57 -14.07 -3.94 12.38
CA VAL A 57 -14.96 -2.88 11.87
C VAL A 57 -14.98 -2.80 10.33
N ARG A 58 -13.99 -3.42 9.67
CA ARG A 58 -13.90 -3.43 8.22
C ARG A 58 -13.25 -4.70 7.71
N ILE A 59 -13.76 -5.20 6.59
CA ILE A 59 -13.22 -6.34 5.86
C ILE A 59 -12.95 -5.90 4.43
N HIS A 60 -11.72 -6.13 3.96
CA HIS A 60 -11.32 -6.03 2.57
C HIS A 60 -10.94 -7.40 2.02
N ALA A 61 -10.88 -7.52 0.72
CA ALA A 61 -10.41 -8.74 0.07
C ALA A 61 -9.72 -8.42 -1.26
N SER A 62 -8.71 -9.20 -1.61
CA SER A 62 -8.11 -9.14 -2.93
C SER A 62 -9.03 -9.72 -4.01
N SER A 63 -8.83 -9.33 -5.27
CA SER A 63 -9.68 -9.75 -6.40
C SER A 63 -9.72 -11.24 -6.71
N GLY A 64 -8.83 -12.04 -6.12
CA GLY A 64 -8.87 -13.51 -6.16
C GLY A 64 -9.04 -14.13 -7.55
N THR A 65 -8.20 -13.81 -8.52
CA THR A 65 -8.29 -14.30 -9.92
C THR A 65 -8.24 -15.83 -10.06
N THR A 66 -7.81 -16.57 -9.04
CA THR A 66 -7.58 -18.02 -9.07
C THR A 66 -8.31 -18.80 -7.98
N GLY A 67 -9.42 -18.28 -7.43
CA GLY A 67 -10.19 -18.99 -6.38
C GLY A 67 -10.68 -18.06 -5.26
N LYS A 68 -10.64 -18.55 -3.99
CA LYS A 68 -11.05 -17.74 -2.84
C LYS A 68 -10.16 -16.52 -2.68
N PRO A 69 -10.72 -15.31 -2.43
CA PRO A 69 -9.94 -14.11 -2.22
C PRO A 69 -9.14 -14.19 -0.92
N SER A 70 -8.03 -13.45 -0.82
CA SER A 70 -7.37 -13.20 0.45
C SER A 70 -8.16 -12.14 1.20
N VAL A 71 -8.60 -12.47 2.42
CA VAL A 71 -9.40 -11.57 3.26
C VAL A 71 -8.49 -10.85 4.23
N ALA A 72 -8.71 -9.56 4.43
CA ALA A 72 -8.02 -8.72 5.41
C ALA A 72 -9.03 -8.07 6.35
N GLY A 73 -8.87 -8.28 7.65
CA GLY A 73 -9.71 -7.69 8.70
C GLY A 73 -8.99 -6.54 9.40
N TYR A 74 -9.74 -5.50 9.73
CA TYR A 74 -9.23 -4.28 10.36
C TYR A 74 -10.06 -3.93 11.60
N THR A 75 -9.37 -3.67 12.71
CA THR A 75 -9.97 -3.00 13.88
C THR A 75 -10.10 -1.50 13.63
N SER A 76 -10.82 -0.78 14.49
CA SER A 76 -10.86 0.69 14.43
C SER A 76 -9.46 1.30 14.51
N GLY A 77 -8.61 0.78 15.43
CA GLY A 77 -7.22 1.22 15.53
C GLY A 77 -6.37 0.92 14.30
N ASP A 78 -6.64 -0.16 13.57
CA ASP A 78 -5.96 -0.44 12.31
C ASP A 78 -6.37 0.56 11.21
N ILE A 79 -7.64 0.95 11.16
CA ILE A 79 -8.12 1.98 10.23
C ILE A 79 -7.45 3.34 10.50
N ASP A 80 -7.32 3.73 11.77
CA ASP A 80 -6.66 4.97 12.16
C ASP A 80 -5.18 4.99 11.77
N ARG A 81 -4.47 3.87 12.01
CA ARG A 81 -3.06 3.71 11.59
C ARG A 81 -2.93 3.75 10.07
N TRP A 82 -3.82 3.07 9.36
CA TRP A 82 -3.79 3.09 7.90
C TRP A 82 -4.03 4.49 7.33
N ALA A 83 -4.96 5.25 7.90
CA ALA A 83 -5.17 6.65 7.54
C ALA A 83 -3.89 7.49 7.77
N GLU A 84 -3.16 7.24 8.87
CA GLU A 84 -1.89 7.90 9.15
C GLU A 84 -0.80 7.53 8.14
N LEU A 85 -0.65 6.23 7.83
CA LEU A 85 0.33 5.76 6.83
C LEU A 85 0.09 6.39 5.45
N MET A 86 -1.17 6.44 5.03
CA MET A 86 -1.53 7.12 3.80
C MET A 86 -1.35 8.63 3.87
N ALA A 87 -1.51 9.25 5.04
CA ALA A 87 -1.18 10.66 5.23
C ALA A 87 0.32 10.92 5.05
N ARG A 88 1.19 10.05 5.58
CA ARG A 88 2.64 10.10 5.33
C ARG A 88 2.94 9.98 3.83
N ALA A 89 2.26 9.06 3.12
CA ALA A 89 2.37 8.93 1.67
C ALA A 89 1.94 10.21 0.93
N MET A 90 0.84 10.83 1.34
CA MET A 90 0.39 12.12 0.79
C MET A 90 1.44 13.23 0.97
N TYR A 91 2.05 13.32 2.16
CA TYR A 91 3.14 14.28 2.41
C TYR A 91 4.39 14.02 1.56
N CYS A 92 4.70 12.76 1.25
CA CYS A 92 5.79 12.44 0.31
C CYS A 92 5.52 13.00 -1.09
N ALA A 93 4.25 13.10 -1.48
CA ALA A 93 3.79 13.67 -2.75
C ALA A 93 3.49 15.18 -2.68
N ASN A 94 3.95 15.89 -1.64
CA ASN A 94 3.67 17.31 -1.41
C ASN A 94 2.16 17.64 -1.38
N VAL A 95 1.34 16.70 -0.89
CA VAL A 95 -0.10 16.86 -0.70
C VAL A 95 -0.38 17.18 0.77
N GLY A 96 -1.13 18.23 1.04
CA GLY A 96 -1.46 18.69 2.37
C GLY A 96 -2.82 19.39 2.45
N LYS A 97 -3.02 20.17 3.52
CA LYS A 97 -4.32 20.77 3.91
C LYS A 97 -5.02 21.62 2.83
N ASN A 98 -4.25 22.25 1.95
CA ASN A 98 -4.82 23.14 0.93
C ASN A 98 -5.09 22.43 -0.41
N ASP A 99 -4.93 21.13 -0.44
CA ASP A 99 -5.07 20.34 -1.66
C ASP A 99 -6.47 19.76 -1.82
N ILE A 100 -6.80 19.47 -3.07
CA ILE A 100 -8.02 18.75 -3.47
C ILE A 100 -7.58 17.46 -4.12
N VAL A 101 -7.84 16.33 -3.46
CA VAL A 101 -7.41 15.00 -3.88
C VAL A 101 -8.56 14.29 -4.60
N GLN A 102 -8.39 14.04 -5.89
CA GLN A 102 -9.33 13.23 -6.65
C GLN A 102 -8.96 11.76 -6.54
N VAL A 103 -9.84 10.97 -5.93
CA VAL A 103 -9.64 9.52 -5.77
C VAL A 103 -10.39 8.79 -6.86
N ALA A 104 -9.66 8.31 -7.85
CA ALA A 104 -10.13 7.53 -8.99
C ALA A 104 -9.79 6.02 -8.88
N TYR A 105 -9.46 5.55 -7.68
CA TYR A 105 -9.48 4.13 -7.33
C TYR A 105 -10.90 3.67 -7.03
N GLY A 106 -11.23 2.40 -7.32
CA GLY A 106 -12.51 1.82 -6.95
C GLY A 106 -12.73 1.78 -5.43
N TYR A 107 -13.92 2.12 -4.99
CA TYR A 107 -14.40 1.95 -3.62
C TYR A 107 -15.15 0.62 -3.50
N GLY A 108 -14.71 -0.26 -2.59
CA GLY A 108 -15.31 -1.59 -2.43
C GLY A 108 -14.42 -2.53 -1.64
N LEU A 109 -14.38 -3.81 -2.03
CA LEU A 109 -13.52 -4.80 -1.37
C LEU A 109 -12.03 -4.51 -1.54
N PHE A 110 -11.65 -3.85 -2.63
CA PHE A 110 -10.29 -3.39 -2.86
C PHE A 110 -9.93 -2.22 -1.94
N THR A 111 -8.68 -2.18 -1.48
CA THR A 111 -8.23 -1.23 -0.45
C THR A 111 -7.90 0.18 -0.99
N GLY A 112 -7.63 0.32 -2.30
CA GLY A 112 -7.05 1.54 -2.87
C GLY A 112 -7.87 2.81 -2.65
N GLY A 113 -9.19 2.75 -2.94
CA GLY A 113 -10.07 3.92 -2.83
C GLY A 113 -10.16 4.45 -1.40
N LEU A 114 -10.50 3.58 -0.45
CA LEU A 114 -10.65 3.97 0.95
C LEU A 114 -9.32 4.36 1.60
N GLY A 115 -8.21 3.70 1.24
CA GLY A 115 -6.89 4.07 1.75
C GLY A 115 -6.50 5.49 1.35
N ALA A 116 -6.58 5.82 0.06
CA ALA A 116 -6.30 7.16 -0.45
C ALA A 116 -7.26 8.22 0.16
N HIS A 117 -8.55 7.90 0.28
CA HIS A 117 -9.57 8.76 0.86
C HIS A 117 -9.22 9.18 2.30
N TYR A 118 -9.06 8.19 3.19
CA TYR A 118 -8.76 8.49 4.60
C TYR A 118 -7.39 9.14 4.82
N GLY A 119 -6.40 8.82 3.99
CA GLY A 119 -5.11 9.50 4.02
C GLY A 119 -5.23 10.98 3.66
N ALA A 120 -5.98 11.31 2.62
CA ALA A 120 -6.23 12.68 2.20
C ALA A 120 -7.03 13.48 3.25
N GLU A 121 -8.07 12.89 3.84
CA GLU A 121 -8.79 13.51 4.97
C GLU A 121 -7.88 13.75 6.18
N ARG A 122 -6.98 12.79 6.49
CA ARG A 122 -6.05 12.88 7.62
C ARG A 122 -5.04 14.02 7.47
N VAL A 123 -4.57 14.34 6.26
CA VAL A 123 -3.71 15.53 6.02
C VAL A 123 -4.51 16.82 5.96
N GLY A 124 -5.84 16.75 6.03
CA GLY A 124 -6.75 17.90 5.98
C GLY A 124 -7.06 18.38 4.57
N ALA A 125 -6.75 17.61 3.54
CA ALA A 125 -7.13 17.90 2.16
C ALA A 125 -8.62 17.64 1.92
N SER A 126 -9.19 18.31 0.91
CA SER A 126 -10.52 17.98 0.41
C SER A 126 -10.46 16.75 -0.49
N VAL A 127 -11.43 15.84 -0.37
CA VAL A 127 -11.47 14.61 -1.17
C VAL A 127 -12.62 14.63 -2.16
N ILE A 128 -12.34 14.31 -3.42
CA ILE A 128 -13.35 14.00 -4.43
C ILE A 128 -13.40 12.45 -4.58
N PRO A 129 -14.39 11.77 -3.98
CA PRO A 129 -14.48 10.31 -3.98
C PRO A 129 -15.15 9.80 -5.28
N MET A 130 -14.51 10.05 -6.42
CA MET A 130 -15.09 9.81 -7.75
C MET A 130 -15.20 8.31 -8.08
N SER A 131 -14.35 7.47 -7.47
CA SER A 131 -14.19 6.05 -7.84
C SER A 131 -13.59 5.87 -9.24
N GLY A 132 -13.38 4.63 -9.68
CA GLY A 132 -12.82 4.33 -10.99
C GLY A 132 -13.83 4.47 -12.13
N GLY A 133 -13.35 4.68 -13.34
CA GLY A 133 -14.16 4.76 -14.56
C GLY A 133 -14.76 6.15 -14.83
N ASN A 134 -15.62 6.22 -15.84
CA ASN A 134 -16.28 7.46 -16.30
C ASN A 134 -15.27 8.60 -16.60
N THR A 135 -14.36 8.33 -17.52
CA THR A 135 -13.20 9.19 -17.85
C THR A 135 -13.58 10.65 -18.15
N VAL A 136 -14.63 10.88 -18.93
CA VAL A 136 -15.06 12.26 -19.25
C VAL A 136 -15.49 13.02 -18.00
N ARG A 137 -16.24 12.36 -17.10
CA ARG A 137 -16.67 12.97 -15.84
C ARG A 137 -15.50 13.20 -14.88
N GLN A 138 -14.49 12.32 -14.88
CA GLN A 138 -13.25 12.53 -14.12
C GLN A 138 -12.59 13.85 -14.53
N LEU A 139 -12.45 14.07 -15.83
CA LEU A 139 -11.82 15.27 -16.38
C LEU A 139 -12.64 16.54 -16.09
N MET A 140 -13.96 16.46 -16.27
CA MET A 140 -14.87 17.57 -15.93
C MET A 140 -14.73 17.99 -14.46
N LEU A 141 -14.78 17.03 -13.52
CA LEU A 141 -14.64 17.34 -12.10
C LEU A 141 -13.23 17.80 -11.73
N MET A 142 -12.20 17.29 -12.40
CA MET A 142 -10.81 17.71 -12.22
C MET A 142 -10.65 19.20 -12.56
N GLU A 143 -11.28 19.66 -13.62
CA GLU A 143 -11.31 21.05 -14.05
C GLU A 143 -12.21 21.90 -13.13
N ASP A 144 -13.47 21.53 -12.96
CA ASP A 144 -14.46 22.32 -12.25
C ASP A 144 -14.13 22.51 -10.76
N PHE A 145 -13.61 21.47 -10.11
CA PHE A 145 -13.26 21.51 -8.69
C PHE A 145 -11.80 21.87 -8.45
N GLY A 146 -11.00 21.95 -9.49
CA GLY A 146 -9.59 22.32 -9.39
C GLY A 146 -8.75 21.30 -8.62
N SER A 147 -8.90 20.01 -8.94
CA SER A 147 -8.12 18.93 -8.32
C SER A 147 -6.62 19.21 -8.41
N THR A 148 -5.91 19.08 -7.29
CA THR A 148 -4.45 19.32 -7.22
C THR A 148 -3.65 18.02 -7.13
N ALA A 149 -4.28 16.92 -6.73
CA ALA A 149 -3.68 15.59 -6.69
C ALA A 149 -4.63 14.53 -7.23
N LEU A 150 -4.08 13.52 -7.91
CA LEU A 150 -4.81 12.41 -8.48
C LEU A 150 -4.30 11.09 -7.90
N CYS A 151 -5.22 10.24 -7.40
CA CYS A 151 -4.92 8.89 -6.94
C CYS A 151 -5.64 7.87 -7.84
N CYS A 152 -4.88 7.10 -8.62
CA CYS A 152 -5.40 6.04 -9.49
C CYS A 152 -4.32 5.01 -9.85
N THR A 153 -4.66 4.01 -10.68
CA THR A 153 -3.63 3.16 -11.30
C THR A 153 -2.87 3.93 -12.38
N PRO A 154 -1.58 3.64 -12.61
CA PRO A 154 -0.80 4.33 -13.63
C PRO A 154 -1.37 4.15 -15.05
N SER A 155 -1.92 2.98 -15.37
CA SER A 155 -2.62 2.77 -16.65
C SER A 155 -3.84 3.66 -16.81
N TYR A 156 -4.58 3.91 -15.71
CA TYR A 156 -5.72 4.81 -15.76
C TYR A 156 -5.30 6.28 -15.86
N ALA A 157 -4.17 6.66 -15.24
CA ALA A 157 -3.59 7.99 -15.42
C ALA A 157 -3.24 8.28 -16.91
N LEU A 158 -2.63 7.31 -17.59
CA LEU A 158 -2.39 7.43 -19.05
C LEU A 158 -3.70 7.54 -19.84
N ASN A 159 -4.72 6.76 -19.48
CA ASN A 159 -6.03 6.85 -20.12
C ASN A 159 -6.66 8.24 -19.95
N LEU A 160 -6.53 8.82 -18.75
CA LEU A 160 -6.98 10.20 -18.48
C LEU A 160 -6.18 11.22 -19.29
N ALA A 161 -4.86 11.08 -19.37
CA ALA A 161 -3.97 11.94 -20.16
C ALA A 161 -4.34 11.92 -21.65
N ASP A 162 -4.55 10.72 -22.21
CA ASP A 162 -4.99 10.57 -23.60
C ASP A 162 -6.41 11.13 -23.83
N ALA A 163 -7.26 11.05 -22.82
CA ALA A 163 -8.61 11.63 -22.89
C ALA A 163 -8.58 13.16 -22.82
N MET A 164 -7.67 13.77 -22.05
CA MET A 164 -7.46 15.23 -22.06
C MET A 164 -7.17 15.73 -23.47
N GLU A 165 -6.27 15.07 -24.19
CA GLU A 165 -5.94 15.43 -25.59
C GLU A 165 -7.18 15.33 -26.49
N ARG A 166 -7.97 14.25 -26.39
CA ARG A 166 -9.19 14.05 -27.20
C ARG A 166 -10.28 15.09 -26.92
N GLU A 167 -10.44 15.47 -25.65
CA GLU A 167 -11.45 16.46 -25.21
C GLU A 167 -10.95 17.91 -25.31
N GLY A 168 -9.72 18.13 -25.76
CA GLY A 168 -9.10 19.46 -25.89
C GLY A 168 -8.88 20.18 -24.57
N ILE A 169 -8.65 19.42 -23.49
CA ILE A 169 -8.33 19.96 -22.18
C ILE A 169 -6.83 20.19 -22.10
N THR A 170 -6.44 21.45 -21.96
CA THR A 170 -5.04 21.89 -21.89
C THR A 170 -4.57 22.01 -20.44
N LEU A 171 -3.24 22.01 -20.20
CA LEU A 171 -2.66 22.02 -18.85
C LEU A 171 -3.02 23.29 -18.06
N ASP A 172 -3.28 24.40 -18.70
CA ASP A 172 -3.71 25.65 -18.06
C ASP A 172 -5.15 25.60 -17.49
N ARG A 173 -5.94 24.61 -17.91
CA ARG A 173 -7.31 24.38 -17.41
C ARG A 173 -7.36 23.48 -16.18
N ILE A 174 -6.29 22.74 -15.89
CA ILE A 174 -6.21 21.84 -14.72
C ILE A 174 -5.19 22.37 -13.70
N ARG A 175 -5.36 21.99 -12.43
CA ARG A 175 -4.49 22.40 -11.33
C ARG A 175 -3.70 21.26 -10.72
N LEU A 176 -3.67 20.11 -11.37
CA LEU A 176 -2.92 18.96 -10.88
C LEU A 176 -1.45 19.31 -10.76
N LYS A 177 -0.84 18.89 -9.66
CA LYS A 177 0.59 18.98 -9.39
C LYS A 177 1.22 17.64 -9.05
N SER A 178 0.44 16.69 -8.50
CA SER A 178 0.94 15.40 -8.05
C SER A 178 0.00 14.27 -8.44
N GLY A 179 0.58 13.12 -8.82
CA GLY A 179 -0.09 11.86 -9.01
C GLY A 179 0.44 10.81 -8.04
N ILE A 180 -0.42 10.09 -7.35
CA ILE A 180 -0.09 8.99 -6.45
C ILE A 180 -0.63 7.72 -7.09
N PHE A 181 0.25 6.95 -7.71
CA PHE A 181 -0.08 5.83 -8.57
C PHE A 181 0.45 4.51 -8.01
N GLY A 182 -0.31 3.44 -8.16
CA GLY A 182 0.07 2.11 -7.70
C GLY A 182 -0.98 1.05 -8.02
N ALA A 183 -0.92 -0.07 -7.31
CA ALA A 183 -1.75 -1.26 -7.48
C ALA A 183 -1.44 -2.10 -8.73
N GLU A 184 -0.54 -1.67 -9.58
CA GLU A 184 0.00 -2.41 -10.71
C GLU A 184 1.45 -2.00 -10.96
N PRO A 185 2.30 -2.87 -11.53
CA PRO A 185 3.65 -2.51 -11.94
C PRO A 185 3.63 -1.52 -13.10
N TRP A 186 4.56 -0.57 -13.09
CA TRP A 186 4.72 0.42 -14.14
C TRP A 186 6.19 0.80 -14.33
N THR A 187 6.51 1.40 -15.48
CA THR A 187 7.88 1.69 -15.90
C THR A 187 8.19 3.18 -15.86
N GLU A 188 9.48 3.51 -15.84
CA GLU A 188 9.95 4.91 -15.96
C GLU A 188 9.52 5.57 -17.28
N ASP A 189 9.35 4.79 -18.34
CA ASP A 189 8.79 5.33 -19.60
C ASP A 189 7.33 5.75 -19.43
N MET A 190 6.56 4.93 -18.73
CA MET A 190 5.16 5.24 -18.38
C MET A 190 5.07 6.48 -17.47
N ARG A 191 5.98 6.61 -16.51
CA ARG A 191 6.10 7.79 -15.65
C ARG A 191 6.31 9.05 -16.48
N ARG A 192 7.34 9.06 -17.33
CA ARG A 192 7.65 10.21 -18.20
C ARG A 192 6.45 10.64 -19.04
N ARG A 193 5.76 9.69 -19.67
CA ARG A 193 4.58 9.96 -20.48
C ARG A 193 3.43 10.59 -19.66
N ILE A 194 3.20 10.12 -18.45
CA ILE A 194 2.18 10.71 -17.55
C ILE A 194 2.60 12.14 -17.19
N GLU A 195 3.84 12.34 -16.78
CA GLU A 195 4.37 13.64 -16.36
C GLU A 195 4.33 14.67 -17.48
N GLU A 196 4.75 14.29 -18.68
CA GLU A 196 4.74 15.16 -19.87
C GLU A 196 3.31 15.55 -20.28
N LYS A 197 2.38 14.61 -20.28
CA LYS A 197 1.00 14.84 -20.73
C LYS A 197 0.13 15.59 -19.72
N MET A 198 0.36 15.36 -18.42
CA MET A 198 -0.48 15.92 -17.34
C MET A 198 0.18 17.06 -16.56
N GLY A 199 1.48 17.31 -16.76
CA GLY A 199 2.22 18.38 -16.09
C GLY A 199 2.37 18.16 -14.58
N ILE A 200 2.50 16.92 -14.12
CA ILE A 200 2.50 16.54 -12.71
C ILE A 200 3.78 15.79 -12.31
N ASP A 201 4.05 15.71 -11.02
CA ASP A 201 4.97 14.70 -10.48
C ASP A 201 4.23 13.39 -10.27
N ALA A 202 4.68 12.33 -10.93
CA ALA A 202 4.08 10.99 -10.83
C ALA A 202 4.89 10.12 -9.86
N LEU A 203 4.27 9.74 -8.75
CA LEU A 203 4.91 9.05 -7.63
C LEU A 203 4.27 7.68 -7.39
N ASN A 204 5.10 6.69 -7.08
CA ASN A 204 4.68 5.32 -6.84
C ASN A 204 4.28 5.12 -5.37
N VAL A 205 3.11 4.51 -5.15
CA VAL A 205 2.66 4.05 -3.84
C VAL A 205 2.53 2.53 -3.87
N TYR A 206 3.14 1.89 -2.87
CA TYR A 206 3.11 0.43 -2.74
C TYR A 206 2.28 -0.01 -1.54
N GLY A 207 1.66 -1.17 -1.67
CA GLY A 207 0.98 -1.86 -0.60
C GLY A 207 0.17 -3.05 -1.09
N LEU A 208 -0.22 -3.88 -0.14
CA LEU A 208 -1.05 -5.07 -0.36
C LEU A 208 -2.19 -5.06 0.64
N SER A 209 -3.37 -5.50 0.21
CA SER A 209 -4.56 -5.58 1.09
C SER A 209 -4.28 -6.42 2.34
N GLU A 210 -3.50 -7.48 2.20
CA GLU A 210 -3.14 -8.40 3.27
C GLU A 210 -2.28 -7.72 4.35
N VAL A 211 -1.31 -6.88 3.95
CA VAL A 211 -0.41 -6.19 4.87
C VAL A 211 -1.13 -5.01 5.53
N MET A 212 -1.54 -4.00 4.76
CA MET A 212 -2.33 -2.86 5.28
C MET A 212 -3.18 -2.20 4.19
N GLY A 213 -2.93 -2.44 2.90
CA GLY A 213 -3.47 -1.71 1.76
C GLY A 213 -2.41 -0.78 1.16
N PRO A 214 -2.76 0.24 0.38
CA PRO A 214 -1.80 1.23 -0.10
C PRO A 214 -1.17 1.99 1.08
N GLY A 215 0.03 2.52 0.86
CA GLY A 215 0.75 3.28 1.88
C GLY A 215 1.62 2.44 2.83
N VAL A 216 1.97 1.20 2.45
CA VAL A 216 3.04 0.43 3.12
C VAL A 216 4.39 1.06 2.81
N ALA A 217 4.58 1.44 1.54
CA ALA A 217 5.73 2.22 1.11
C ALA A 217 5.32 3.29 0.09
N MET A 218 6.13 4.35 -0.03
CA MET A 218 5.85 5.48 -0.93
C MET A 218 7.14 6.12 -1.43
N GLU A 219 7.18 6.46 -2.70
CA GLU A 219 8.19 7.35 -3.25
C GLU A 219 8.06 8.76 -2.67
N CYS A 220 9.18 9.45 -2.61
CA CYS A 220 9.22 10.90 -2.39
C CYS A 220 9.56 11.62 -3.70
N MET A 221 9.66 12.95 -3.64
CA MET A 221 10.00 13.79 -4.80
C MET A 221 11.37 13.49 -5.42
N ALA A 222 12.26 12.78 -4.69
CA ALA A 222 13.53 12.33 -5.25
C ALA A 222 13.39 11.18 -6.27
N LYS A 223 12.26 10.45 -6.24
CA LYS A 223 11.93 9.34 -7.16
C LYS A 223 13.05 8.27 -7.24
N ASN A 224 13.73 8.04 -6.13
CA ASN A 224 14.83 7.09 -6.01
C ASN A 224 14.50 5.99 -4.97
N GLY A 225 13.62 5.10 -5.35
CA GLY A 225 13.08 4.08 -4.46
C GLY A 225 11.95 4.58 -3.55
N MET A 226 11.41 3.69 -2.74
CA MET A 226 10.27 3.94 -1.86
C MET A 226 10.68 3.85 -0.39
N HIS A 227 10.20 4.77 0.43
CA HIS A 227 10.33 4.72 1.88
C HIS A 227 9.33 3.73 2.46
N ILE A 228 9.80 2.79 3.27
CA ILE A 228 8.99 1.87 4.06
C ILE A 228 8.84 2.46 5.47
N TRP A 229 7.66 2.35 6.06
CA TRP A 229 7.40 2.83 7.42
C TRP A 229 7.79 1.75 8.44
N GLU A 230 9.05 1.70 8.84
CA GLU A 230 9.61 0.63 9.68
C GLU A 230 9.07 0.62 11.12
N ASP A 231 8.46 1.70 11.57
CA ASP A 231 7.69 1.75 12.82
C ASP A 231 6.38 0.93 12.75
N HIS A 232 5.97 0.52 11.55
CA HIS A 232 4.76 -0.28 11.32
C HIS A 232 5.02 -1.61 10.60
N PHE A 233 6.06 -1.67 9.78
CA PHE A 233 6.39 -2.83 8.96
C PHE A 233 7.88 -3.14 9.03
N LEU A 234 8.22 -4.36 9.40
CA LEU A 234 9.61 -4.81 9.34
C LEU A 234 9.83 -5.51 7.99
N PRO A 235 10.62 -4.91 7.08
CA PRO A 235 10.94 -5.52 5.80
C PRO A 235 12.11 -6.49 5.92
N GLU A 236 12.08 -7.55 5.12
CA GLU A 236 13.21 -8.44 4.84
C GLU A 236 13.27 -8.69 3.33
N VAL A 237 14.46 -8.85 2.79
CA VAL A 237 14.66 -9.42 1.45
C VAL A 237 15.13 -10.85 1.61
N ILE A 238 14.41 -11.81 1.06
CA ILE A 238 14.65 -13.24 1.26
C ILE A 238 15.23 -13.84 -0.01
N GLY A 239 16.38 -14.52 0.16
CA GLY A 239 17.05 -15.25 -0.90
C GLY A 239 16.37 -16.58 -1.24
N PRO A 240 16.84 -17.26 -2.30
CA PRO A 240 16.30 -18.55 -2.73
C PRO A 240 16.41 -19.67 -1.68
N ASP A 241 17.38 -19.58 -0.78
CA ASP A 241 17.64 -20.50 0.33
C ASP A 241 16.77 -20.22 1.57
N GLY A 242 15.96 -19.14 1.55
CA GLY A 242 15.10 -18.73 2.66
C GLY A 242 15.80 -17.89 3.72
N GLN A 243 17.06 -17.46 3.47
CA GLN A 243 17.79 -16.58 4.37
C GLN A 243 17.56 -15.10 4.02
N SER A 244 17.59 -14.24 5.03
CA SER A 244 17.55 -12.79 4.82
C SER A 244 18.84 -12.34 4.16
N LEU A 245 18.74 -11.57 3.10
CA LEU A 245 19.85 -10.99 2.35
C LEU A 245 20.26 -9.65 2.94
N PRO A 246 21.56 -9.29 2.85
CA PRO A 246 22.03 -7.96 3.24
C PRO A 246 21.47 -6.87 2.33
N TYR A 247 21.57 -5.62 2.78
CA TYR A 247 21.24 -4.45 1.97
C TYR A 247 22.02 -4.46 0.64
N GLY A 248 21.38 -4.02 -0.43
CA GLY A 248 21.93 -3.98 -1.78
C GLY A 248 21.73 -5.26 -2.59
N GLU A 249 21.35 -6.37 -1.97
CA GLU A 249 21.05 -7.62 -2.68
C GLU A 249 19.57 -7.73 -3.03
N GLN A 250 19.28 -8.36 -4.17
CA GLN A 250 17.92 -8.52 -4.69
C GLN A 250 17.31 -9.86 -4.29
N GLY A 251 16.07 -9.84 -3.82
CA GLY A 251 15.31 -11.04 -3.46
C GLY A 251 13.84 -10.78 -3.25
N ASP A 252 13.16 -11.72 -2.59
CA ASP A 252 11.71 -11.70 -2.33
C ASP A 252 11.39 -10.80 -1.13
N LEU A 253 10.63 -9.72 -1.38
CA LEU A 253 10.19 -8.81 -0.34
C LEU A 253 9.23 -9.52 0.64
N THR A 254 9.56 -9.41 1.91
CA THR A 254 8.83 -10.06 2.99
C THR A 254 8.53 -9.04 4.08
N PHE A 255 7.31 -9.04 4.62
CA PHE A 255 6.91 -8.12 5.68
C PHE A 255 6.45 -8.84 6.94
N THR A 256 6.89 -8.32 8.09
CA THR A 256 6.25 -8.56 9.38
C THR A 256 5.52 -7.29 9.82
N THR A 257 4.22 -7.38 10.06
CA THR A 257 3.44 -6.23 10.56
C THR A 257 3.65 -6.07 12.06
N LEU A 258 4.02 -4.87 12.50
CA LEU A 258 4.31 -4.58 13.91
C LEU A 258 3.08 -4.03 14.65
N THR A 259 2.24 -3.28 13.98
CA THR A 259 1.15 -2.51 14.61
C THR A 259 -0.25 -2.90 14.17
N LYS A 260 -0.41 -3.81 13.23
CA LYS A 260 -1.72 -4.32 12.80
C LYS A 260 -2.29 -5.30 13.83
N HIS A 261 -3.48 -5.03 14.33
CA HIS A 261 -4.10 -5.82 15.40
C HIS A 261 -5.11 -6.86 14.93
N GLY A 262 -5.92 -6.51 13.93
CA GLY A 262 -6.99 -7.38 13.46
C GLY A 262 -6.49 -8.65 12.79
N MET A 263 -5.49 -8.52 11.93
CA MET A 263 -4.86 -9.63 11.20
C MET A 263 -3.36 -9.36 11.05
N PRO A 264 -2.56 -9.54 12.11
CA PRO A 264 -1.11 -9.42 12.01
C PRO A 264 -0.53 -10.49 11.10
N LEU A 265 0.49 -10.14 10.32
CA LEU A 265 1.23 -11.07 9.47
C LEU A 265 2.68 -11.16 9.95
N ILE A 266 3.19 -12.38 10.06
CA ILE A 266 4.59 -12.68 10.37
C ILE A 266 5.26 -13.17 9.10
N ARG A 267 6.38 -12.54 8.73
CA ARG A 267 7.24 -12.90 7.59
C ARG A 267 6.42 -13.27 6.35
N TYR A 268 5.51 -12.37 5.96
CA TYR A 268 4.64 -12.57 4.80
C TYR A 268 5.42 -12.32 3.51
N ARG A 269 5.63 -13.38 2.74
CA ARG A 269 6.29 -13.33 1.43
C ARG A 269 5.34 -12.76 0.40
N THR A 270 5.69 -11.59 -0.12
CA THR A 270 4.87 -10.90 -1.13
C THR A 270 5.06 -11.48 -2.52
N HIS A 271 6.23 -12.09 -2.76
CA HIS A 271 6.76 -12.49 -4.07
C HIS A 271 7.01 -11.31 -5.02
N ASP A 272 7.10 -10.11 -4.49
CA ASP A 272 7.61 -8.96 -5.22
C ASP A 272 9.14 -8.93 -5.10
N LEU A 273 9.81 -8.74 -6.22
CA LEU A 273 11.27 -8.66 -6.26
C LEU A 273 11.71 -7.25 -5.87
N CYS A 274 12.57 -7.14 -4.87
CA CYS A 274 13.08 -5.85 -4.42
C CYS A 274 14.52 -5.91 -3.93
N THR A 275 15.09 -4.72 -3.72
CA THR A 275 16.37 -4.48 -3.04
C THR A 275 16.11 -3.47 -1.94
N LEU A 276 16.56 -3.73 -0.72
CA LEU A 276 16.56 -2.76 0.38
C LEU A 276 17.89 -2.03 0.44
N THR A 277 17.85 -0.75 0.82
CA THR A 277 19.04 0.06 1.09
C THR A 277 18.83 0.87 2.36
N ASP A 278 19.88 1.13 3.09
CA ASP A 278 19.96 2.01 4.25
C ASP A 278 20.61 3.36 3.92
N GLU A 279 20.87 3.63 2.64
CA GLU A 279 21.43 4.89 2.21
C GLU A 279 20.44 6.05 2.44
N PRO A 280 20.88 7.15 3.06
CA PRO A 280 20.00 8.31 3.31
C PRO A 280 19.45 8.89 2.01
N CYS A 281 18.14 9.08 1.97
CA CYS A 281 17.49 9.72 0.83
C CYS A 281 17.75 11.24 0.82
N PRO A 282 17.96 11.87 -0.37
CA PRO A 282 18.08 13.33 -0.47
C PRO A 282 16.91 14.12 0.11
N CYS A 283 15.75 13.50 0.28
CA CYS A 283 14.59 14.14 0.92
C CYS A 283 14.71 14.28 2.45
N GLY A 284 15.76 13.75 3.06
CA GLY A 284 16.02 13.77 4.51
C GLY A 284 15.27 12.69 5.31
N ARG A 285 14.55 11.77 4.65
CA ARG A 285 13.98 10.57 5.28
C ARG A 285 15.00 9.43 5.22
N THR A 286 15.03 8.63 6.24
CA THR A 286 15.87 7.43 6.33
C THR A 286 15.00 6.21 6.13
#